data_48b9283c0798b7e67005c5c87cf16e9b
#
_entry.id   48b9283c0798b7e67005c5c87cf16e9b
#
_cell.length_a   1.000
_cell.length_b   1.000
_cell.length_c   1.000
_cell.angle_alpha   90.00
_cell.angle_beta   90.00
_cell.angle_gamma   90.00
#
_symmetry.space_group_name_H-M   'P 1'
#
loop_
_entity.id
_entity.type
_entity.pdbx_description
1 polymer ?
#
loop_
_entity_poly.entity_id
_entity_poly.type
_entity_poly.pdbx_seq_one_letter_code
_entity_poly.pdbx_strand_id
1 'polypeptide(L)'
;MLTTLKNAFKIKDLRKKLFYTLMMLVVIRIGSQLPIPGINADYFKSWFSSQAGGAFSFFNAITGGSFENMSILALNINPYITSSIIIQLLTIAIPKLEEMQRDGEDGKKKLAAITRYVTVGLALIQATAMSIGFGRSGLLVDYNAMSVITAVATMTAGSAFLMWVGERITENGIGNGISIVLVINIISRIPSDLANLFQQFVIGKAPATAVLAAVIIFAIIILMVVLVIILNDATRKIPVQYAKKMQGRKMVGGQTSNIPMKVNTSGVIPVIFAQSIMQFPIIICSFVGYEGTGFWGHILKGLDGSNWCNPSQPVYTIGLLVYIALIIFFAYFYTSITFNPIMIADNMKKQGGFIPGIRPGKPTSDYLNKVLNYIVIIGAIGLTIIAVIPYIFSGVFKASVSFAGTSLIIIVSVILETMKQVESQMLVRNYKGFLND
;
A
#
# COMPACT_ATOMS: atom_id res chain seq x y z
N MET A 1 -6.26 12.39 18.53
CA MET A 1 -7.02 11.62 17.51
C MET A 1 -8.53 11.52 17.81
N LEU A 2 -8.98 10.97 18.96
CA LEU A 2 -10.42 10.89 19.27
C LEU A 2 -11.09 12.25 19.37
N THR A 3 -10.44 13.25 19.96
CA THR A 3 -10.93 14.63 20.02
C THR A 3 -11.01 15.28 18.64
N THR A 4 -10.06 15.03 17.76
CA THR A 4 -10.06 15.50 16.36
C THR A 4 -11.24 14.91 15.58
N LEU A 5 -11.48 13.60 15.70
CA LEU A 5 -12.65 12.94 15.09
C LEU A 5 -13.97 13.52 15.61
N LYS A 6 -14.11 13.65 16.95
CA LYS A 6 -15.30 14.24 17.56
C LYS A 6 -15.59 15.65 17.05
N ASN A 7 -14.55 16.46 16.89
CA ASN A 7 -14.65 17.81 16.35
C ASN A 7 -14.97 17.82 14.84
N ALA A 8 -14.40 16.88 14.06
CA ALA A 8 -14.70 16.71 12.64
C ALA A 8 -16.20 16.40 12.39
N PHE A 9 -16.82 15.57 13.25
CA PHE A 9 -18.25 15.27 13.15
C PHE A 9 -19.17 16.48 13.43
N LYS A 10 -18.70 17.50 14.16
CA LYS A 10 -19.45 18.74 14.40
C LYS A 10 -19.52 19.62 13.15
N ILE A 11 -18.55 19.49 12.23
CA ILE A 11 -18.48 20.29 11.00
C ILE A 11 -19.33 19.63 9.90
N LYS A 12 -20.38 20.33 9.44
CA LYS A 12 -21.37 19.79 8.49
C LYS A 12 -20.75 19.21 7.20
N ASP A 13 -19.76 19.89 6.62
CA ASP A 13 -19.14 19.45 5.36
C ASP A 13 -18.23 18.23 5.56
N LEU A 14 -17.43 18.21 6.64
CA LEU A 14 -16.60 17.05 7.00
C LEU A 14 -17.45 15.84 7.34
N ARG A 15 -18.57 16.05 8.04
CA ARG A 15 -19.54 14.99 8.34
C ARG A 15 -20.13 14.39 7.07
N LYS A 16 -20.49 15.23 6.06
CA LYS A 16 -20.97 14.74 4.77
C LYS A 16 -19.93 13.88 4.04
N LYS A 17 -18.68 14.33 4.02
CA LYS A 17 -17.56 13.60 3.41
C LYS A 17 -17.27 12.28 4.12
N LEU A 18 -17.28 12.27 5.46
CA LEU A 18 -17.12 11.05 6.25
C LEU A 18 -18.24 10.04 5.96
N PHE A 19 -19.49 10.53 5.94
CA PHE A 19 -20.63 9.67 5.67
C PHE A 19 -20.60 9.10 4.26
N TYR A 20 -20.19 9.91 3.27
CA TYR A 20 -20.00 9.46 1.90
C TYR A 20 -18.94 8.35 1.81
N THR A 21 -17.78 8.55 2.47
CA THR A 21 -16.73 7.54 2.51
C THR A 21 -17.24 6.24 3.14
N LEU A 22 -17.92 6.31 4.29
CA LEU A 22 -18.47 5.13 4.96
C LEU A 22 -19.50 4.40 4.08
N MET A 23 -20.39 5.13 3.40
CA MET A 23 -21.37 4.54 2.48
C MET A 23 -20.67 3.77 1.34
N MET A 24 -19.63 4.36 0.75
CA MET A 24 -18.86 3.70 -0.31
C MET A 24 -18.14 2.44 0.21
N LEU A 25 -17.64 2.46 1.44
CA LEU A 25 -17.03 1.27 2.05
C LEU A 25 -18.04 0.13 2.25
N VAL A 26 -19.28 0.44 2.61
CA VAL A 26 -20.36 -0.56 2.71
C VAL A 26 -20.65 -1.17 1.35
N VAL A 27 -20.73 -0.36 0.28
CA VAL A 27 -20.92 -0.85 -1.09
C VAL A 27 -19.81 -1.81 -1.51
N ILE A 28 -18.54 -1.47 -1.21
CA ILE A 28 -17.40 -2.35 -1.50
C ILE A 28 -17.54 -3.69 -0.75
N ARG A 29 -17.93 -3.65 0.51
CA ARG A 29 -18.08 -4.87 1.33
C ARG A 29 -19.22 -5.76 0.84
N ILE A 30 -20.34 -5.20 0.40
CA ILE A 30 -21.43 -5.95 -0.23
C ILE A 30 -20.91 -6.61 -1.52
N GLY A 31 -20.26 -5.85 -2.40
CA GLY A 31 -19.72 -6.38 -3.65
C GLY A 31 -18.67 -7.49 -3.44
N SER A 32 -17.91 -7.45 -2.35
CA SER A 32 -16.92 -8.48 -2.02
C SER A 32 -17.52 -9.82 -1.55
N GLN A 33 -18.82 -9.86 -1.25
CA GLN A 33 -19.54 -11.09 -0.87
C GLN A 33 -20.37 -11.68 -1.99
N LEU A 34 -20.55 -10.94 -3.09
CA LEU A 34 -21.34 -11.42 -4.23
C LEU A 34 -20.50 -12.35 -5.11
N PRO A 35 -20.81 -13.64 -5.22
CA PRO A 35 -20.04 -14.56 -6.05
C PRO A 35 -20.25 -14.26 -7.54
N ILE A 36 -19.27 -14.61 -8.37
CA ILE A 36 -19.38 -14.53 -9.82
C ILE A 36 -20.35 -15.61 -10.31
N PRO A 37 -21.30 -15.29 -11.19
CA PRO A 37 -22.21 -16.27 -11.75
C PRO A 37 -21.47 -17.41 -12.47
N GLY A 38 -21.89 -18.66 -12.24
CA GLY A 38 -21.31 -19.83 -12.90
C GLY A 38 -19.97 -20.32 -12.33
N ILE A 39 -19.52 -19.78 -11.20
CA ILE A 39 -18.31 -20.23 -10.51
C ILE A 39 -18.66 -21.10 -9.30
N ASN A 40 -17.89 -22.17 -9.12
CA ASN A 40 -17.95 -23.01 -7.93
C ASN A 40 -17.00 -22.43 -6.84
N ALA A 41 -17.55 -21.54 -6.00
CA ALA A 41 -16.79 -20.88 -4.94
C ALA A 41 -16.25 -21.88 -3.89
N ASP A 42 -16.97 -22.95 -3.61
CA ASP A 42 -16.55 -23.97 -2.60
C ASP A 42 -15.35 -24.76 -3.09
N TYR A 43 -15.28 -25.09 -4.39
CA TYR A 43 -14.11 -25.72 -5.00
C TYR A 43 -12.88 -24.81 -4.85
N PHE A 44 -13.02 -23.55 -5.22
CA PHE A 44 -11.89 -22.60 -5.13
C PHE A 44 -11.43 -22.38 -3.70
N LYS A 45 -12.36 -22.30 -2.76
CA LYS A 45 -12.07 -22.17 -1.34
C LYS A 45 -11.32 -23.39 -0.78
N SER A 46 -11.69 -24.60 -1.16
CA SER A 46 -11.00 -25.84 -0.78
C SER A 46 -9.60 -25.92 -1.41
N TRP A 47 -9.47 -25.57 -2.68
CA TRP A 47 -8.18 -25.47 -3.37
C TRP A 47 -7.28 -24.42 -2.72
N PHE A 48 -7.85 -23.23 -2.43
CA PHE A 48 -7.12 -22.14 -1.78
C PHE A 48 -6.63 -22.55 -0.38
N SER A 49 -7.43 -23.23 0.41
CA SER A 49 -7.05 -23.68 1.76
C SER A 49 -5.95 -24.75 1.72
N SER A 50 -5.88 -25.57 0.67
CA SER A 50 -4.77 -26.51 0.47
C SER A 50 -3.45 -25.83 0.08
N GLN A 51 -3.51 -24.64 -0.51
CA GLN A 51 -2.37 -23.80 -0.86
C GLN A 51 -2.14 -22.66 0.16
N ALA A 52 -2.87 -22.67 1.29
CA ALA A 52 -2.79 -21.66 2.32
C ALA A 52 -1.38 -21.57 2.93
N GLY A 53 -0.71 -20.47 2.70
CA GLY A 53 0.67 -20.20 3.13
C GLY A 53 1.58 -19.69 2.02
N GLY A 54 1.16 -19.81 0.76
CA GLY A 54 1.92 -19.34 -0.39
C GLY A 54 1.65 -17.90 -0.82
N ALA A 55 2.11 -17.56 -2.02
CA ALA A 55 1.95 -16.23 -2.65
C ALA A 55 0.50 -15.72 -2.68
N PHE A 56 -0.47 -16.63 -2.79
CA PHE A 56 -1.89 -16.29 -2.80
C PHE A 56 -2.41 -15.79 -1.43
N SER A 57 -1.74 -16.12 -0.33
CA SER A 57 -2.13 -15.62 1.01
C SER A 57 -2.04 -14.10 1.09
N PHE A 58 -0.95 -13.50 0.59
CA PHE A 58 -0.81 -12.05 0.53
C PHE A 58 -1.85 -11.41 -0.39
N PHE A 59 -2.09 -12.01 -1.57
CA PHE A 59 -3.11 -11.54 -2.50
C PHE A 59 -4.49 -11.52 -1.84
N ASN A 60 -4.83 -12.60 -1.13
CA ASN A 60 -6.09 -12.72 -0.41
C ASN A 60 -6.20 -11.73 0.76
N ALA A 61 -5.10 -11.42 1.45
CA ALA A 61 -5.07 -10.41 2.51
C ALA A 61 -5.42 -9.01 1.97
N ILE A 62 -4.84 -8.61 0.83
CA ILE A 62 -5.12 -7.31 0.19
C ILE A 62 -6.54 -7.26 -0.38
N THR A 63 -7.07 -8.37 -0.90
CA THR A 63 -8.41 -8.43 -1.47
C THR A 63 -9.50 -8.57 -0.41
N GLY A 64 -9.14 -8.77 0.86
CA GLY A 64 -10.10 -8.88 1.97
C GLY A 64 -10.99 -10.12 1.90
N GLY A 65 -10.48 -11.23 1.33
CA GLY A 65 -11.24 -12.47 1.15
C GLY A 65 -12.08 -12.51 -0.13
N SER A 66 -12.13 -11.44 -0.90
CA SER A 66 -12.86 -11.41 -2.17
C SER A 66 -12.31 -12.39 -3.19
N PHE A 67 -10.99 -12.63 -3.16
CA PHE A 67 -10.33 -13.60 -4.02
C PHE A 67 -10.70 -15.05 -3.64
N GLU A 68 -10.62 -15.40 -2.37
CA GLU A 68 -10.96 -16.73 -1.85
C GLU A 68 -12.43 -17.10 -2.12
N ASN A 69 -13.32 -16.12 -2.01
CA ASN A 69 -14.76 -16.31 -2.29
C ASN A 69 -15.11 -16.18 -3.76
N MET A 70 -14.16 -15.95 -4.67
CA MET A 70 -14.38 -15.68 -6.09
C MET A 70 -15.53 -14.72 -6.33
N SER A 71 -15.49 -13.59 -5.61
CA SER A 71 -16.53 -12.57 -5.73
C SER A 71 -16.35 -11.73 -7.00
N ILE A 72 -17.37 -10.95 -7.35
CA ILE A 72 -17.33 -9.97 -8.45
C ILE A 72 -16.08 -9.07 -8.33
N LEU A 73 -15.65 -8.78 -7.09
CA LEU A 73 -14.47 -7.99 -6.79
C LEU A 73 -13.21 -8.83 -6.55
N ALA A 74 -13.11 -10.05 -7.10
CA ALA A 74 -11.98 -10.96 -6.85
C ALA A 74 -10.62 -10.38 -7.22
N LEU A 75 -10.49 -9.66 -8.34
CA LEU A 75 -9.26 -8.96 -8.72
C LEU A 75 -8.98 -7.73 -7.86
N ASN A 76 -10.01 -7.21 -7.20
CA ASN A 76 -9.93 -6.03 -6.35
C ASN A 76 -9.28 -4.82 -7.08
N ILE A 77 -8.50 -4.01 -6.35
CA ILE A 77 -7.80 -2.83 -6.85
C ILE A 77 -6.38 -3.14 -7.37
N ASN A 78 -5.96 -4.43 -7.34
CA ASN A 78 -4.61 -4.83 -7.74
C ASN A 78 -4.22 -4.43 -9.17
N PRO A 79 -5.10 -4.60 -10.20
CA PRO A 79 -4.77 -4.13 -11.54
C PRO A 79 -4.48 -2.63 -11.60
N TYR A 80 -5.18 -1.82 -10.78
CA TYR A 80 -4.94 -0.39 -10.70
C TYR A 80 -3.60 -0.06 -10.01
N ILE A 81 -3.26 -0.75 -8.92
CA ILE A 81 -1.98 -0.56 -8.24
C ILE A 81 -0.84 -0.88 -9.20
N THR A 82 -0.90 -2.04 -9.87
CA THR A 82 0.11 -2.45 -10.85
C THR A 82 0.21 -1.46 -12.00
N SER A 83 -0.92 -1.00 -12.54
CA SER A 83 -0.97 0.00 -13.60
C SER A 83 -0.35 1.33 -13.16
N SER A 84 -0.68 1.82 -11.97
CA SER A 84 -0.11 3.04 -11.41
C SER A 84 1.40 2.95 -11.26
N ILE A 85 1.90 1.79 -10.80
CA ILE A 85 3.33 1.50 -10.70
C ILE A 85 3.99 1.54 -12.08
N ILE A 86 3.42 0.83 -13.06
CA ILE A 86 3.95 0.79 -14.43
C ILE A 86 4.02 2.19 -15.02
N ILE A 87 2.96 2.99 -14.89
CA ILE A 87 2.93 4.35 -15.42
C ILE A 87 3.95 5.24 -14.71
N GLN A 88 4.11 5.13 -13.38
CA GLN A 88 5.14 5.87 -12.65
C GLN A 88 6.56 5.50 -13.10
N LEU A 89 6.83 4.23 -13.37
CA LEU A 89 8.12 3.80 -13.93
C LEU A 89 8.33 4.32 -15.35
N LEU A 90 7.30 4.27 -16.17
CA LEU A 90 7.35 4.75 -17.56
C LEU A 90 7.50 6.28 -17.65
N THR A 91 7.05 7.05 -16.68
CA THR A 91 7.27 8.51 -16.64
C THR A 91 8.73 8.89 -16.52
N ILE A 92 9.59 7.98 -16.03
CA ILE A 92 11.03 8.20 -15.96
C ILE A 92 11.70 7.80 -17.29
N ALA A 93 11.20 6.74 -17.94
CA ALA A 93 11.78 6.19 -19.14
C ALA A 93 11.34 6.93 -20.42
N ILE A 94 10.13 7.51 -20.42
CA ILE A 94 9.51 8.13 -21.60
C ILE A 94 9.40 9.64 -21.38
N PRO A 95 10.20 10.48 -22.13
CA PRO A 95 10.21 11.93 -21.96
C PRO A 95 8.83 12.59 -22.10
N LYS A 96 7.99 12.08 -22.99
CA LYS A 96 6.62 12.59 -23.20
C LYS A 96 5.73 12.43 -21.96
N LEU A 97 5.89 11.35 -21.19
CA LEU A 97 5.16 11.14 -19.93
C LEU A 97 5.74 12.00 -18.82
N GLU A 98 7.05 12.23 -18.82
CA GLU A 98 7.72 13.16 -17.89
C GLU A 98 7.22 14.60 -18.10
N GLU A 99 7.11 15.06 -19.35
CA GLU A 99 6.53 16.36 -19.68
C GLU A 99 5.10 16.49 -19.14
N MET A 100 4.24 15.47 -19.38
CA MET A 100 2.88 15.46 -18.84
C MET A 100 2.87 15.54 -17.30
N GLN A 101 3.83 14.93 -16.61
CA GLN A 101 3.93 15.04 -15.15
C GLN A 101 4.31 16.45 -14.70
N ARG A 102 5.08 17.19 -15.51
CA ARG A 102 5.49 18.58 -15.24
C ARG A 102 4.42 19.61 -15.62
N ASP A 103 3.48 19.28 -16.50
CA ASP A 103 2.42 20.17 -17.02
C ASP A 103 1.32 20.53 -15.96
N GLY A 104 1.56 20.24 -14.68
CA GLY A 104 0.65 20.60 -13.61
C GLY A 104 -0.62 19.75 -13.55
N GLU A 105 -1.80 20.37 -13.35
CA GLU A 105 -3.05 19.63 -13.13
C GLU A 105 -3.59 18.95 -14.40
N ASP A 106 -3.43 19.56 -15.56
CA ASP A 106 -3.94 18.99 -16.81
C ASP A 106 -3.11 17.77 -17.26
N GLY A 107 -1.80 17.83 -17.07
CA GLY A 107 -0.94 16.69 -17.30
C GLY A 107 -1.23 15.52 -16.36
N LYS A 108 -1.47 15.78 -15.08
CA LYS A 108 -1.90 14.77 -14.11
C LYS A 108 -3.23 14.10 -14.48
N LYS A 109 -4.19 14.86 -14.99
CA LYS A 109 -5.47 14.30 -15.48
C LYS A 109 -5.26 13.36 -16.66
N LYS A 110 -4.37 13.71 -17.60
CA LYS A 110 -4.04 12.86 -18.74
C LYS A 110 -3.34 11.57 -18.29
N LEU A 111 -2.37 11.67 -17.36
CA LEU A 111 -1.71 10.50 -16.78
C LEU A 111 -2.70 9.58 -16.05
N ALA A 112 -3.64 10.15 -15.28
CA ALA A 112 -4.69 9.39 -14.63
C ALA A 112 -5.58 8.65 -15.64
N ALA A 113 -5.94 9.31 -16.77
CA ALA A 113 -6.71 8.65 -17.85
C ALA A 113 -5.95 7.47 -18.46
N ILE A 114 -4.65 7.63 -18.75
CA ILE A 114 -3.79 6.53 -19.25
C ILE A 114 -3.76 5.39 -18.24
N THR A 115 -3.59 5.69 -16.94
CA THR A 115 -3.59 4.69 -15.87
C THR A 115 -4.90 3.90 -15.84
N ARG A 116 -6.06 4.55 -16.04
CA ARG A 116 -7.37 3.87 -16.11
C ARG A 116 -7.43 2.87 -17.29
N TYR A 117 -7.00 3.28 -18.49
CA TYR A 117 -6.99 2.37 -19.65
C TYR A 117 -6.08 1.18 -19.44
N VAL A 118 -4.87 1.40 -18.91
CA VAL A 118 -3.93 0.31 -18.59
C VAL A 118 -4.50 -0.59 -17.50
N THR A 119 -5.20 -0.04 -16.51
CA THR A 119 -5.87 -0.81 -15.46
C THR A 119 -6.91 -1.77 -16.03
N VAL A 120 -7.77 -1.30 -16.90
CA VAL A 120 -8.80 -2.16 -17.53
C VAL A 120 -8.14 -3.24 -18.40
N GLY A 121 -7.10 -2.88 -19.16
CA GLY A 121 -6.32 -3.85 -19.96
C GLY A 121 -5.67 -4.94 -19.09
N LEU A 122 -5.01 -4.55 -17.99
CA LEU A 122 -4.42 -5.49 -17.05
C LEU A 122 -5.48 -6.34 -16.33
N ALA A 123 -6.60 -5.75 -15.94
CA ALA A 123 -7.71 -6.50 -15.34
C ALA A 123 -8.25 -7.57 -16.28
N LEU A 124 -8.40 -7.23 -17.57
CA LEU A 124 -8.86 -8.17 -18.60
C LEU A 124 -7.87 -9.33 -18.77
N ILE A 125 -6.57 -9.04 -18.85
CA ILE A 125 -5.52 -10.07 -18.96
C ILE A 125 -5.55 -10.99 -17.73
N GLN A 126 -5.58 -10.41 -16.51
CA GLN A 126 -5.60 -11.17 -15.27
C GLN A 126 -6.89 -12.01 -15.13
N ALA A 127 -8.05 -11.43 -15.44
CA ALA A 127 -9.32 -12.14 -15.42
C ALA A 127 -9.33 -13.33 -16.40
N THR A 128 -8.80 -13.12 -17.60
CA THR A 128 -8.68 -14.18 -18.62
C THR A 128 -7.75 -15.29 -18.16
N ALA A 129 -6.58 -14.94 -17.64
CA ALA A 129 -5.62 -15.90 -17.10
C ALA A 129 -6.23 -16.74 -15.96
N MET A 130 -6.97 -16.11 -15.04
CA MET A 130 -7.65 -16.82 -13.96
C MET A 130 -8.77 -17.73 -14.46
N SER A 131 -9.63 -17.22 -15.34
CA SER A 131 -10.78 -17.98 -15.84
C SER A 131 -10.35 -19.20 -16.66
N ILE A 132 -9.26 -19.10 -17.43
CA ILE A 132 -8.72 -20.22 -18.21
C ILE A 132 -7.89 -21.16 -17.32
N GLY A 133 -7.00 -20.59 -16.49
CA GLY A 133 -6.08 -21.36 -15.65
C GLY A 133 -6.81 -22.25 -14.65
N PHE A 134 -7.77 -21.71 -13.92
CA PHE A 134 -8.55 -22.47 -12.95
C PHE A 134 -9.85 -23.06 -13.51
N GLY A 135 -10.35 -22.57 -14.66
CA GLY A 135 -11.62 -23.00 -15.22
C GLY A 135 -11.66 -24.50 -15.53
N ARG A 136 -10.57 -25.04 -16.08
CA ARG A 136 -10.41 -26.48 -16.38
C ARG A 136 -10.29 -27.34 -15.12
N SER A 137 -9.85 -26.78 -14.02
CA SER A 137 -9.64 -27.51 -12.77
C SER A 137 -10.91 -27.62 -11.91
N GLY A 138 -12.09 -27.17 -12.40
CA GLY A 138 -13.36 -27.25 -11.68
C GLY A 138 -13.83 -25.93 -11.04
N LEU A 139 -13.17 -24.81 -11.34
CA LEU A 139 -13.62 -23.49 -10.90
C LEU A 139 -14.97 -23.11 -11.54
N LEU A 140 -15.14 -23.39 -12.84
CA LEU A 140 -16.38 -23.16 -13.55
C LEU A 140 -17.27 -24.40 -13.47
N VAL A 141 -18.54 -24.22 -13.13
CA VAL A 141 -19.54 -25.32 -13.09
C VAL A 141 -19.63 -25.98 -14.46
N ASP A 142 -19.73 -25.16 -15.51
CA ASP A 142 -19.70 -25.60 -16.90
C ASP A 142 -18.56 -24.85 -17.62
N TYR A 143 -17.56 -25.59 -18.09
CA TYR A 143 -16.45 -25.01 -18.84
C TYR A 143 -16.84 -24.79 -20.32
N ASN A 144 -17.58 -23.70 -20.54
CA ASN A 144 -18.01 -23.25 -21.87
C ASN A 144 -17.42 -21.87 -22.16
N ALA A 145 -17.28 -21.53 -23.45
CA ALA A 145 -16.80 -20.22 -23.87
C ALA A 145 -17.64 -19.08 -23.27
N MET A 146 -18.95 -19.26 -23.17
CA MET A 146 -19.85 -18.27 -22.58
C MET A 146 -19.61 -18.06 -21.09
N SER A 147 -19.36 -19.13 -20.32
CA SER A 147 -19.05 -19.06 -18.90
C SER A 147 -17.70 -18.36 -18.64
N VAL A 148 -16.69 -18.64 -19.48
CA VAL A 148 -15.40 -17.96 -19.43
C VAL A 148 -15.55 -16.47 -19.72
N ILE A 149 -16.27 -16.10 -20.78
CA ILE A 149 -16.52 -14.68 -21.12
C ILE A 149 -17.27 -13.98 -20.01
N THR A 150 -18.29 -14.60 -19.42
CA THR A 150 -19.05 -14.03 -18.29
C THR A 150 -18.16 -13.80 -17.08
N ALA A 151 -17.31 -14.76 -16.71
CA ALA A 151 -16.38 -14.63 -15.59
C ALA A 151 -15.36 -13.51 -15.84
N VAL A 152 -14.76 -13.44 -17.03
CA VAL A 152 -13.80 -12.41 -17.43
C VAL A 152 -14.45 -11.02 -17.40
N ALA A 153 -15.62 -10.88 -18.00
CA ALA A 153 -16.36 -9.61 -18.04
C ALA A 153 -16.73 -9.14 -16.62
N THR A 154 -17.20 -10.05 -15.78
CA THR A 154 -17.62 -9.75 -14.40
C THR A 154 -16.43 -9.30 -13.54
N MET A 155 -15.31 -10.02 -13.56
CA MET A 155 -14.10 -9.67 -12.80
C MET A 155 -13.50 -8.35 -13.29
N THR A 156 -13.44 -8.12 -14.60
CA THR A 156 -12.93 -6.87 -15.17
C THR A 156 -13.82 -5.69 -14.79
N ALA A 157 -15.14 -5.84 -14.91
CA ALA A 157 -16.10 -4.83 -14.49
C ALA A 157 -16.01 -4.53 -12.99
N GLY A 158 -15.83 -5.56 -12.15
CA GLY A 158 -15.64 -5.40 -10.71
C GLY A 158 -14.39 -4.60 -10.36
N SER A 159 -13.26 -4.86 -11.02
CA SER A 159 -12.03 -4.09 -10.82
C SER A 159 -12.17 -2.63 -11.29
N ALA A 160 -12.78 -2.40 -12.45
CA ALA A 160 -13.07 -1.06 -12.96
C ALA A 160 -14.02 -0.28 -12.04
N PHE A 161 -15.02 -0.96 -11.47
CA PHE A 161 -15.94 -0.38 -10.49
C PHE A 161 -15.21 0.04 -9.21
N LEU A 162 -14.32 -0.81 -8.67
CA LEU A 162 -13.53 -0.45 -7.50
C LEU A 162 -12.58 0.73 -7.74
N MET A 163 -11.95 0.79 -8.91
CA MET A 163 -11.15 1.93 -9.31
C MET A 163 -12.00 3.21 -9.31
N TRP A 164 -13.18 3.18 -9.91
CA TRP A 164 -14.10 4.31 -9.93
C TRP A 164 -14.55 4.72 -8.53
N VAL A 165 -14.89 3.75 -7.66
CA VAL A 165 -15.26 4.03 -6.25
C VAL A 165 -14.10 4.70 -5.51
N GLY A 166 -12.86 4.19 -5.67
CA GLY A 166 -11.67 4.79 -5.06
C GLY A 166 -11.45 6.24 -5.49
N GLU A 167 -11.61 6.55 -6.78
CA GLU A 167 -11.53 7.92 -7.28
C GLU A 167 -12.64 8.81 -6.71
N ARG A 168 -13.88 8.31 -6.65
CA ARG A 168 -15.01 9.04 -6.06
C ARG A 168 -14.82 9.33 -4.57
N ILE A 169 -14.23 8.41 -3.81
CA ILE A 169 -13.86 8.66 -2.41
C ILE A 169 -12.80 9.76 -2.34
N THR A 170 -11.82 9.77 -3.22
CA THR A 170 -10.77 10.80 -3.26
C THR A 170 -11.35 12.18 -3.58
N GLU A 171 -12.31 12.29 -4.50
CA GLU A 171 -12.92 13.55 -4.90
C GLU A 171 -13.93 14.08 -3.87
N ASN A 172 -14.84 13.24 -3.41
CA ASN A 172 -16.00 13.64 -2.60
C ASN A 172 -15.92 13.21 -1.13
N GLY A 173 -14.95 12.36 -0.78
CA GLY A 173 -14.75 11.84 0.55
C GLY A 173 -13.59 12.48 1.30
N ILE A 174 -12.95 11.71 2.16
CA ILE A 174 -11.77 12.08 2.94
C ILE A 174 -10.67 11.06 2.65
N GLY A 175 -9.44 11.53 2.52
CA GLY A 175 -8.27 10.68 2.30
C GLY A 175 -8.07 10.27 0.84
N ASN A 176 -7.06 9.43 0.62
CA ASN A 176 -6.85 8.77 -0.66
C ASN A 176 -7.79 7.56 -0.75
N GLY A 177 -8.80 7.62 -1.62
CA GLY A 177 -9.83 6.59 -1.71
C GLY A 177 -9.29 5.21 -2.02
N ILE A 178 -8.27 5.11 -2.88
CA ILE A 178 -7.63 3.83 -3.22
C ILE A 178 -6.96 3.20 -2.01
N SER A 179 -6.24 4.01 -1.23
CA SER A 179 -5.62 3.56 0.02
C SER A 179 -6.66 3.13 1.05
N ILE A 180 -7.78 3.84 1.14
CA ILE A 180 -8.89 3.50 2.04
C ILE A 180 -9.56 2.18 1.63
N VAL A 181 -9.73 1.92 0.32
CA VAL A 181 -10.23 0.63 -0.18
C VAL A 181 -9.31 -0.52 0.23
N LEU A 182 -7.99 -0.34 0.12
CA LEU A 182 -7.03 -1.33 0.61
C LEU A 182 -7.18 -1.58 2.11
N VAL A 183 -7.26 -0.52 2.90
CA VAL A 183 -7.37 -0.61 4.36
C VAL A 183 -8.63 -1.35 4.78
N ILE A 184 -9.80 -1.05 4.20
CA ILE A 184 -11.05 -1.74 4.60
C ILE A 184 -10.99 -3.24 4.24
N ASN A 185 -10.37 -3.59 3.13
CA ASN A 185 -10.19 -4.97 2.74
C ASN A 185 -9.28 -5.72 3.73
N ILE A 186 -8.14 -5.12 4.08
CA ILE A 186 -7.22 -5.72 5.05
C ILE A 186 -7.88 -5.85 6.44
N ILE A 187 -8.52 -4.78 6.93
CA ILE A 187 -9.19 -4.78 8.24
C ILE A 187 -10.27 -5.87 8.32
N SER A 188 -10.99 -6.12 7.23
CA SER A 188 -12.05 -7.12 7.22
C SER A 188 -11.56 -8.56 7.45
N ARG A 189 -10.29 -8.84 7.21
CA ARG A 189 -9.69 -10.16 7.48
C ARG A 189 -9.09 -10.29 8.87
N ILE A 190 -8.79 -9.19 9.54
CA ILE A 190 -8.18 -9.23 10.88
C ILE A 190 -8.95 -10.13 11.87
N PRO A 191 -10.30 -10.06 11.94
CA PRO A 191 -11.02 -10.91 12.87
C PRO A 191 -10.84 -12.42 12.61
N SER A 192 -10.88 -12.84 11.34
CA SER A 192 -10.67 -14.25 10.98
C SER A 192 -9.25 -14.71 11.22
N ASP A 193 -8.26 -13.86 10.93
CA ASP A 193 -6.85 -14.16 11.16
C ASP A 193 -6.53 -14.26 12.66
N LEU A 194 -7.09 -13.36 13.47
CA LEU A 194 -6.98 -13.47 14.93
C LEU A 194 -7.65 -14.72 15.47
N ALA A 195 -8.82 -15.11 14.94
CA ALA A 195 -9.50 -16.35 15.32
C ALA A 195 -8.64 -17.57 14.97
N ASN A 196 -8.01 -17.60 13.79
CA ASN A 196 -7.10 -18.67 13.36
C ASN A 196 -5.87 -18.77 14.29
N LEU A 197 -5.25 -17.64 14.65
CA LEU A 197 -4.14 -17.62 15.61
C LEU A 197 -4.58 -18.12 16.98
N PHE A 198 -5.75 -17.72 17.44
CA PHE A 198 -6.30 -18.17 18.71
C PHE A 198 -6.56 -19.68 18.70
N GLN A 199 -7.12 -20.22 17.62
CA GLN A 199 -7.31 -21.66 17.45
C GLN A 199 -5.98 -22.41 17.43
N GLN A 200 -4.98 -21.89 16.74
CA GLN A 200 -3.68 -22.57 16.56
C GLN A 200 -2.84 -22.60 17.85
N PHE A 201 -2.83 -21.53 18.63
CA PHE A 201 -1.91 -21.33 19.72
C PHE A 201 -2.53 -21.40 21.12
N VAL A 202 -3.85 -21.22 21.24
CA VAL A 202 -4.55 -21.13 22.53
C VAL A 202 -5.45 -22.34 22.75
N ILE A 203 -6.27 -22.73 21.77
CA ILE A 203 -7.23 -23.82 21.94
C ILE A 203 -6.50 -25.17 21.99
N GLY A 204 -6.84 -25.99 22.99
CA GLY A 204 -6.26 -27.34 23.15
C GLY A 204 -4.82 -27.39 23.70
N LYS A 205 -4.28 -26.27 24.17
CA LYS A 205 -2.97 -26.20 24.83
C LYS A 205 -3.12 -26.14 26.35
N ALA A 206 -2.05 -26.48 27.08
CA ALA A 206 -2.05 -26.32 28.55
C ALA A 206 -2.29 -24.86 28.92
N PRO A 207 -3.06 -24.56 30.00
CA PRO A 207 -3.47 -23.18 30.33
C PRO A 207 -2.30 -22.18 30.41
N ALA A 208 -1.18 -22.59 30.97
CA ALA A 208 0.02 -21.74 31.08
C ALA A 208 0.63 -21.38 29.74
N THR A 209 0.73 -22.34 28.81
CA THR A 209 1.28 -22.11 27.46
C THR A 209 0.29 -21.31 26.59
N ALA A 210 -1.00 -21.52 26.77
CA ALA A 210 -2.04 -20.77 26.07
C ALA A 210 -2.04 -19.28 26.42
N VAL A 211 -1.96 -18.95 27.72
CA VAL A 211 -1.88 -17.57 28.21
C VAL A 211 -0.58 -16.90 27.73
N LEU A 212 0.53 -17.60 27.84
CA LEU A 212 1.83 -17.08 27.41
C LEU A 212 1.84 -16.79 25.90
N ALA A 213 1.30 -17.70 25.07
CA ALA A 213 1.18 -17.48 23.63
C ALA A 213 0.29 -16.28 23.29
N ALA A 214 -0.86 -16.13 23.94
CA ALA A 214 -1.76 -15.00 23.75
C ALA A 214 -1.09 -13.66 24.11
N VAL A 215 -0.36 -13.60 25.21
CA VAL A 215 0.40 -12.40 25.64
C VAL A 215 1.50 -12.05 24.63
N ILE A 216 2.24 -13.04 24.17
CA ILE A 216 3.31 -12.83 23.17
C ILE A 216 2.73 -12.30 21.87
N ILE A 217 1.66 -12.91 21.34
CA ILE A 217 1.01 -12.46 20.09
C ILE A 217 0.55 -11.00 20.22
N PHE A 218 -0.12 -10.67 21.33
CA PHE A 218 -0.59 -9.31 21.57
C PHE A 218 0.56 -8.31 21.70
N ALA A 219 1.62 -8.66 22.42
CA ALA A 219 2.81 -7.82 22.58
C ALA A 219 3.50 -7.53 21.23
N ILE A 220 3.57 -8.53 20.34
CA ILE A 220 4.15 -8.37 19.01
C ILE A 220 3.31 -7.45 18.14
N ILE A 221 1.98 -7.61 18.14
CA ILE A 221 1.09 -6.73 17.39
C ILE A 221 1.26 -5.27 17.85
N ILE A 222 1.28 -5.03 19.16
CA ILE A 222 1.51 -3.68 19.71
C ILE A 222 2.89 -3.15 19.29
N LEU A 223 3.94 -3.96 19.45
CA LEU A 223 5.30 -3.58 19.06
C LEU A 223 5.37 -3.17 17.58
N MET A 224 4.76 -3.96 16.70
CA MET A 224 4.71 -3.66 15.27
C MET A 224 3.97 -2.34 14.99
N VAL A 225 2.82 -2.13 15.59
CA VAL A 225 2.05 -0.88 15.45
C VAL A 225 2.88 0.33 15.91
N VAL A 226 3.53 0.23 17.07
CA VAL A 226 4.39 1.30 17.60
C VAL A 226 5.56 1.60 16.67
N LEU A 227 6.25 0.58 16.17
CA LEU A 227 7.36 0.75 15.21
C LEU A 227 6.89 1.43 13.93
N VAL A 228 5.73 1.04 13.39
CA VAL A 228 5.16 1.68 12.18
C VAL A 228 4.81 3.14 12.44
N ILE A 229 4.21 3.47 13.59
CA ILE A 229 3.88 4.86 13.95
C ILE A 229 5.15 5.69 14.05
N ILE A 230 6.18 5.21 14.76
CA ILE A 230 7.46 5.91 14.90
C ILE A 230 8.07 6.16 13.51
N LEU A 231 8.10 5.15 12.64
CA LEU A 231 8.69 5.26 11.30
C LEU A 231 7.96 6.28 10.42
N ASN A 232 6.63 6.31 10.46
CA ASN A 232 5.82 7.19 9.62
C ASN A 232 5.73 8.64 10.13
N ASP A 233 5.88 8.84 11.45
CA ASP A 233 5.80 10.17 12.05
C ASP A 233 7.16 10.85 12.22
N ALA A 234 8.25 10.06 12.11
CA ALA A 234 9.61 10.55 12.19
C ALA A 234 9.92 11.53 11.05
N THR A 235 10.29 12.76 11.41
CA THR A 235 10.63 13.81 10.45
C THR A 235 11.93 14.51 10.84
N ARG A 236 12.80 14.72 9.86
CA ARG A 236 13.99 15.59 9.99
C ARG A 236 13.62 17.01 9.61
N LYS A 237 13.68 17.94 10.55
CA LYS A 237 13.43 19.36 10.30
C LYS A 237 14.73 20.06 9.91
N ILE A 238 14.80 20.64 8.71
CA ILE A 238 15.94 21.43 8.26
C ILE A 238 15.57 22.90 8.41
N PRO A 239 16.33 23.69 9.23
CA PRO A 239 16.03 25.10 9.43
C PRO A 239 16.34 25.91 8.18
N VAL A 240 15.40 26.78 7.80
CA VAL A 240 15.52 27.72 6.67
C VAL A 240 15.27 29.11 7.18
N GLN A 241 16.11 30.04 6.77
CA GLN A 241 15.94 31.47 7.04
C GLN A 241 15.58 32.20 5.76
N TYR A 242 14.60 33.09 5.83
CA TYR A 242 14.23 33.96 4.74
C TYR A 242 14.82 35.36 4.97
N ALA A 243 15.34 35.95 3.91
CA ALA A 243 15.88 37.31 3.95
C ALA A 243 14.79 38.32 4.34
N LYS A 244 15.13 39.27 5.22
CA LYS A 244 14.24 40.36 5.57
C LYS A 244 14.05 41.26 4.34
N LYS A 245 12.81 41.59 3.97
CA LYS A 245 12.50 42.54 2.91
C LYS A 245 12.03 43.84 3.55
N MET A 246 12.56 44.98 3.09
CA MET A 246 12.00 46.27 3.41
C MET A 246 10.75 46.53 2.60
N GLN A 247 9.61 46.75 3.25
CA GLN A 247 8.38 47.18 2.61
C GLN A 247 8.01 48.54 3.19
N GLY A 248 8.42 49.59 2.47
CA GLY A 248 8.33 50.98 2.97
C GLY A 248 9.30 51.20 4.14
N ARG A 249 8.81 51.81 5.25
CA ARG A 249 9.58 52.07 6.47
C ARG A 249 9.63 50.90 7.49
N LYS A 250 8.93 49.80 7.19
CA LYS A 250 8.88 48.63 8.10
C LYS A 250 9.68 47.45 7.51
N MET A 251 10.52 46.84 8.36
CA MET A 251 11.14 45.55 8.05
C MET A 251 10.09 44.44 8.18
N VAL A 252 9.76 43.78 7.08
CA VAL A 252 8.86 42.63 7.03
C VAL A 252 9.67 41.41 6.60
N GLY A 253 9.49 40.29 7.31
CA GLY A 253 10.21 39.04 7.01
C GLY A 253 11.26 38.70 8.07
N GLY A 254 12.07 37.70 7.80
CA GLY A 254 13.03 37.15 8.77
C GLY A 254 12.45 36.03 9.61
N GLN A 255 11.31 35.43 9.16
CA GLN A 255 10.79 34.23 9.80
C GLN A 255 11.72 33.05 9.52
N THR A 256 12.09 32.34 10.58
CA THR A 256 12.71 31.02 10.50
C THR A 256 11.61 30.00 10.23
N SER A 257 11.75 29.25 9.16
CA SER A 257 10.89 28.14 8.82
C SER A 257 11.69 26.84 8.80
N ASN A 258 11.02 25.70 8.78
CA ASN A 258 11.69 24.42 8.70
C ASN A 258 11.14 23.64 7.49
N ILE A 259 12.02 22.96 6.74
CA ILE A 259 11.62 21.97 5.74
C ILE A 259 11.50 20.62 6.47
N PRO A 260 10.28 20.06 6.61
CA PRO A 260 10.11 18.74 7.20
C PRO A 260 10.42 17.67 6.15
N MET A 261 11.48 16.88 6.36
CA MET A 261 11.78 15.70 5.55
C MET A 261 11.34 14.46 6.33
N LYS A 262 10.37 13.71 5.81
CA LYS A 262 9.90 12.47 6.43
C LYS A 262 10.98 11.39 6.31
N VAL A 263 11.17 10.59 7.36
CA VAL A 263 12.10 9.46 7.34
C VAL A 263 11.58 8.38 6.38
N ASN A 264 10.30 8.10 6.41
CA ASN A 264 9.64 7.26 5.44
C ASN A 264 8.98 8.12 4.35
N THR A 265 9.78 8.68 3.42
CA THR A 265 9.29 9.49 2.31
C THR A 265 8.57 8.65 1.26
N SER A 266 9.01 7.41 1.07
CA SER A 266 8.47 6.48 0.08
C SER A 266 7.20 5.74 0.55
N GLY A 267 6.84 5.85 1.84
CA GLY A 267 5.67 5.20 2.40
C GLY A 267 5.76 3.67 2.36
N VAL A 268 4.70 3.04 1.94
CA VAL A 268 4.55 1.56 1.85
C VAL A 268 4.91 1.02 0.47
N ILE A 269 5.05 1.90 -0.50
CA ILE A 269 5.19 1.56 -1.93
C ILE A 269 6.38 0.63 -2.19
N PRO A 270 7.58 0.83 -1.62
CA PRO A 270 8.71 -0.07 -1.84
C PRO A 270 8.44 -1.52 -1.45
N VAL A 271 7.71 -1.71 -0.37
CA VAL A 271 7.37 -3.04 0.13
C VAL A 271 6.38 -3.74 -0.79
N ILE A 272 5.36 -3.00 -1.28
CA ILE A 272 4.38 -3.52 -2.24
C ILE A 272 5.06 -3.91 -3.55
N PHE A 273 6.02 -3.09 -4.04
CA PHE A 273 6.77 -3.38 -5.28
C PHE A 273 7.63 -4.62 -5.15
N ALA A 274 8.42 -4.70 -4.07
CA ALA A 274 9.25 -5.86 -3.79
C ALA A 274 8.41 -7.14 -3.74
N GLN A 275 7.28 -7.10 -3.03
CA GLN A 275 6.34 -8.21 -2.92
C GLN A 275 5.74 -8.59 -4.29
N SER A 276 5.30 -7.62 -5.06
CA SER A 276 4.70 -7.86 -6.38
C SER A 276 5.68 -8.50 -7.35
N ILE A 277 6.94 -8.07 -7.36
CA ILE A 277 7.98 -8.65 -8.21
C ILE A 277 8.29 -10.09 -7.80
N MET A 278 8.37 -10.36 -6.50
CA MET A 278 8.61 -11.71 -5.99
C MET A 278 7.47 -12.68 -6.31
N GLN A 279 6.24 -12.20 -6.27
CA GLN A 279 5.05 -13.02 -6.50
C GLN A 279 4.73 -13.23 -7.98
N PHE A 280 5.10 -12.30 -8.86
CA PHE A 280 4.75 -12.35 -10.28
C PHE A 280 5.15 -13.66 -10.97
N PRO A 281 6.39 -14.19 -10.83
CA PRO A 281 6.76 -15.48 -11.40
C PRO A 281 5.92 -16.65 -10.86
N ILE A 282 5.60 -16.64 -9.56
CA ILE A 282 4.83 -17.70 -8.91
C ILE A 282 3.40 -17.73 -9.47
N ILE A 283 2.78 -16.55 -9.61
CA ILE A 283 1.43 -16.43 -10.14
C ILE A 283 1.36 -16.91 -11.59
N ILE A 284 2.33 -16.52 -12.43
CA ILE A 284 2.39 -16.99 -13.83
C ILE A 284 2.52 -18.51 -13.89
N CYS A 285 3.46 -19.10 -13.14
CA CYS A 285 3.65 -20.54 -13.13
C CYS A 285 2.42 -21.30 -12.63
N SER A 286 1.71 -20.75 -11.64
CA SER A 286 0.45 -21.32 -11.16
C SER A 286 -0.66 -21.31 -12.23
N PHE A 287 -0.74 -20.25 -13.04
CA PHE A 287 -1.71 -20.18 -14.15
C PHE A 287 -1.38 -21.15 -15.30
N VAL A 288 -0.09 -21.40 -15.54
CA VAL A 288 0.36 -22.37 -16.56
C VAL A 288 0.20 -23.82 -16.08
N GLY A 289 -0.09 -24.04 -14.78
CA GLY A 289 -0.19 -25.37 -14.18
C GLY A 289 1.15 -26.04 -13.99
N TYR A 290 2.24 -25.25 -13.85
CA TYR A 290 3.58 -25.79 -13.62
C TYR A 290 3.75 -26.22 -12.16
N GLU A 291 3.91 -27.53 -11.92
CA GLU A 291 4.00 -28.13 -10.57
C GLU A 291 5.35 -27.88 -9.85
N GLY A 292 6.23 -27.07 -10.41
CA GLY A 292 7.45 -26.65 -9.73
C GLY A 292 8.50 -27.75 -9.53
N THR A 293 8.69 -28.63 -10.53
CA THR A 293 9.72 -29.66 -10.52
C THR A 293 11.06 -29.15 -11.10
N GLY A 294 12.18 -29.63 -10.59
CA GLY A 294 13.51 -29.27 -11.07
C GLY A 294 14.02 -27.90 -10.57
N PHE A 295 15.00 -27.34 -11.29
CA PHE A 295 15.69 -26.11 -10.92
C PHE A 295 14.74 -24.90 -10.75
N TRP A 296 13.79 -24.72 -11.67
CA TRP A 296 12.78 -23.67 -11.59
C TRP A 296 11.87 -23.83 -10.38
N GLY A 297 11.55 -25.06 -9.98
CA GLY A 297 10.76 -25.32 -8.78
C GLY A 297 11.46 -24.85 -7.50
N HIS A 298 12.79 -25.01 -7.42
CA HIS A 298 13.57 -24.50 -6.29
C HIS A 298 13.58 -22.95 -6.25
N ILE A 299 13.67 -22.31 -7.42
CA ILE A 299 13.59 -20.84 -7.52
C ILE A 299 12.22 -20.36 -7.04
N LEU A 300 11.14 -20.94 -7.54
CA LEU A 300 9.77 -20.58 -7.16
C LEU A 300 9.54 -20.75 -5.64
N LYS A 301 10.00 -21.85 -5.07
CA LYS A 301 9.94 -22.08 -3.61
C LYS A 301 10.78 -21.06 -2.83
N GLY A 302 11.90 -20.61 -3.37
CA GLY A 302 12.72 -19.56 -2.78
C GLY A 302 12.07 -18.18 -2.86
N LEU A 303 11.29 -17.90 -3.91
CA LEU A 303 10.55 -16.64 -4.05
C LEU A 303 9.31 -16.58 -3.15
N ASP A 304 8.79 -17.72 -2.72
CA ASP A 304 7.60 -17.80 -1.88
C ASP A 304 7.93 -17.51 -0.41
N GLY A 305 7.34 -16.44 0.11
CA GLY A 305 7.54 -15.98 1.49
C GLY A 305 7.13 -16.99 2.58
N SER A 306 6.28 -17.95 2.27
CA SER A 306 5.88 -19.00 3.21
C SER A 306 7.02 -19.98 3.57
N ASN A 307 8.01 -20.10 2.69
CA ASN A 307 9.15 -20.99 2.87
C ASN A 307 10.35 -20.32 3.57
N TRP A 308 10.28 -18.98 3.80
CA TRP A 308 11.38 -18.26 4.41
C TRP A 308 11.46 -18.53 5.91
N CYS A 309 12.67 -18.51 6.43
CA CYS A 309 12.96 -18.77 7.84
C CYS A 309 12.45 -20.13 8.35
N ASN A 310 12.21 -21.10 7.46
CA ASN A 310 11.81 -22.44 7.87
C ASN A 310 13.05 -23.25 8.29
N PRO A 311 13.14 -23.71 9.55
CA PRO A 311 14.29 -24.49 10.03
C PRO A 311 14.54 -25.80 9.25
N SER A 312 13.47 -26.37 8.66
CA SER A 312 13.58 -27.62 7.88
C SER A 312 14.18 -27.41 6.49
N GLN A 313 14.16 -26.20 5.95
CA GLN A 313 14.63 -25.89 4.59
C GLN A 313 15.30 -24.50 4.54
N PRO A 314 16.45 -24.31 5.18
CA PRO A 314 17.07 -22.98 5.33
C PRO A 314 17.54 -22.36 4.00
N VAL A 315 17.72 -23.17 2.95
CA VAL A 315 18.17 -22.70 1.62
C VAL A 315 17.21 -21.67 1.02
N TYR A 316 15.91 -21.79 1.25
CA TYR A 316 14.92 -20.86 0.71
C TYR A 316 14.91 -19.49 1.41
N THR A 317 15.62 -19.33 2.52
CA THR A 317 15.83 -18.03 3.18
C THR A 317 16.63 -17.05 2.31
N ILE A 318 17.30 -17.52 1.24
CA ILE A 318 17.92 -16.65 0.23
C ILE A 318 16.88 -15.71 -0.40
N GLY A 319 15.63 -16.18 -0.58
CA GLY A 319 14.54 -15.32 -1.06
C GLY A 319 14.27 -14.12 -0.17
N LEU A 320 14.40 -14.26 1.15
CA LEU A 320 14.28 -13.16 2.10
C LEU A 320 15.38 -12.11 1.88
N LEU A 321 16.62 -12.51 1.58
CA LEU A 321 17.71 -11.58 1.28
C LEU A 321 17.42 -10.79 -0.02
N VAL A 322 16.90 -11.46 -1.04
CA VAL A 322 16.47 -10.81 -2.29
C VAL A 322 15.33 -9.82 -2.01
N TYR A 323 14.37 -10.20 -1.18
CA TYR A 323 13.27 -9.32 -0.78
C TYR A 323 13.75 -8.06 -0.04
N ILE A 324 14.69 -8.21 0.88
CA ILE A 324 15.34 -7.08 1.59
C ILE A 324 16.06 -6.17 0.60
N ALA A 325 16.83 -6.72 -0.30
CA ALA A 325 17.54 -5.95 -1.32
C ALA A 325 16.57 -5.17 -2.22
N LEU A 326 15.45 -5.78 -2.62
CA LEU A 326 14.40 -5.12 -3.40
C LEU A 326 13.72 -3.99 -2.62
N ILE A 327 13.41 -4.17 -1.33
CA ILE A 327 12.83 -3.10 -0.50
C ILE A 327 13.76 -1.89 -0.47
N ILE A 328 15.06 -2.12 -0.21
CA ILE A 328 16.05 -1.04 -0.15
C ILE A 328 16.18 -0.35 -1.52
N PHE A 329 16.28 -1.14 -2.59
CA PHE A 329 16.35 -0.61 -3.95
C PHE A 329 15.14 0.28 -4.28
N PHE A 330 13.92 -0.20 -4.04
CA PHE A 330 12.71 0.55 -4.33
C PHE A 330 12.51 1.74 -3.38
N ALA A 331 13.00 1.69 -2.15
CA ALA A 331 12.97 2.84 -1.25
C ALA A 331 13.82 4.01 -1.81
N TYR A 332 15.01 3.73 -2.29
CA TYR A 332 15.85 4.73 -2.97
C TYR A 332 15.24 5.20 -4.28
N PHE A 333 14.82 4.26 -5.10
CA PHE A 333 14.24 4.53 -6.40
C PHE A 333 13.01 5.46 -6.30
N TYR A 334 12.05 5.10 -5.45
CA TYR A 334 10.82 5.89 -5.28
C TYR A 334 11.09 7.26 -4.65
N THR A 335 12.01 7.33 -3.69
CA THR A 335 12.35 8.61 -3.07
C THR A 335 13.01 9.56 -4.07
N SER A 336 13.86 9.06 -4.97
CA SER A 336 14.50 9.87 -6.01
C SER A 336 13.50 10.48 -7.00
N ILE A 337 12.36 9.82 -7.21
CA ILE A 337 11.28 10.31 -8.07
C ILE A 337 10.42 11.36 -7.35
N THR A 338 10.10 11.08 -6.10
CA THR A 338 9.14 11.88 -5.33
C THR A 338 9.75 13.18 -4.83
N PHE A 339 11.02 13.18 -4.49
CA PHE A 339 11.74 14.31 -3.92
C PHE A 339 12.80 14.84 -4.90
N ASN A 340 12.60 16.05 -5.41
CA ASN A 340 13.56 16.70 -6.29
C ASN A 340 14.32 17.81 -5.55
N PRO A 341 15.55 17.56 -5.08
CA PRO A 341 16.34 18.53 -4.31
C PRO A 341 16.68 19.80 -5.11
N ILE A 342 16.83 19.69 -6.43
CA ILE A 342 17.17 20.82 -7.30
C ILE A 342 16.01 21.79 -7.36
N MET A 343 14.79 21.29 -7.60
CA MET A 343 13.60 22.14 -7.67
C MET A 343 13.32 22.85 -6.34
N ILE A 344 13.55 22.16 -5.21
CA ILE A 344 13.36 22.74 -3.87
C ILE A 344 14.40 23.84 -3.62
N ALA A 345 15.67 23.60 -3.95
CA ALA A 345 16.74 24.58 -3.79
C ALA A 345 16.51 25.84 -4.65
N ASP A 346 16.02 25.67 -5.89
CA ASP A 346 15.70 26.77 -6.81
C ASP A 346 14.51 27.58 -6.32
N ASN A 347 13.45 26.93 -5.82
CA ASN A 347 12.29 27.59 -5.26
C ASN A 347 12.66 28.37 -4.00
N MET A 348 13.50 27.80 -3.14
CA MET A 348 14.04 28.51 -1.96
C MET A 348 14.84 29.77 -2.39
N LYS A 349 15.73 29.63 -3.37
CA LYS A 349 16.52 30.74 -3.89
C LYS A 349 15.64 31.86 -4.44
N LYS A 350 14.60 31.51 -5.23
CA LYS A 350 13.62 32.48 -5.77
C LYS A 350 12.86 33.22 -4.65
N GLN A 351 12.57 32.58 -3.54
CA GLN A 351 11.88 33.16 -2.39
C GLN A 351 12.81 33.90 -1.42
N GLY A 352 14.14 33.94 -1.69
CA GLY A 352 15.13 34.55 -0.80
C GLY A 352 15.40 33.75 0.47
N GLY A 353 15.08 32.44 0.46
CA GLY A 353 15.37 31.50 1.53
C GLY A 353 16.78 30.89 1.41
N PHE A 354 17.41 30.62 2.53
CA PHE A 354 18.70 29.94 2.59
C PHE A 354 18.78 29.06 3.86
N ILE A 355 19.62 28.03 3.77
CA ILE A 355 19.95 27.20 4.94
C ILE A 355 21.15 27.84 5.63
N PRO A 356 21.11 28.07 6.96
CA PRO A 356 22.22 28.66 7.69
C PRO A 356 23.53 27.88 7.46
N GLY A 357 24.58 28.61 7.04
CA GLY A 357 25.88 28.01 6.72
C GLY A 357 26.05 27.42 5.34
N ILE A 358 25.00 27.43 4.48
CA ILE A 358 25.06 26.86 3.13
C ILE A 358 24.69 27.94 2.09
N ARG A 359 25.48 28.07 1.03
CA ARG A 359 25.19 29.01 -0.07
C ARG A 359 23.94 28.60 -0.84
N PRO A 360 23.04 29.55 -1.18
CA PRO A 360 21.87 29.28 -2.01
C PRO A 360 22.24 28.73 -3.40
N GLY A 361 21.42 27.82 -3.93
CA GLY A 361 21.59 27.20 -5.25
C GLY A 361 22.17 25.79 -5.18
N LYS A 362 23.14 25.45 -6.04
CA LYS A 362 23.70 24.10 -6.15
C LYS A 362 24.21 23.51 -4.82
N PRO A 363 24.96 24.27 -3.95
CA PRO A 363 25.37 23.72 -2.64
C PRO A 363 24.20 23.34 -1.73
N THR A 364 23.08 24.07 -1.83
CA THR A 364 21.84 23.73 -1.09
C THR A 364 21.22 22.44 -1.62
N SER A 365 21.17 22.26 -2.95
CA SER A 365 20.69 21.03 -3.56
C SER A 365 21.55 19.82 -3.18
N ASP A 366 22.88 19.97 -3.22
CA ASP A 366 23.83 18.90 -2.86
C ASP A 366 23.67 18.50 -1.37
N TYR A 367 23.51 19.48 -0.49
CA TYR A 367 23.25 19.24 0.92
C TYR A 367 21.92 18.50 1.15
N LEU A 368 20.83 18.95 0.51
CA LEU A 368 19.52 18.30 0.61
C LEU A 368 19.57 16.86 0.11
N ASN A 369 20.28 16.60 -1.00
CA ASN A 369 20.48 15.27 -1.54
C ASN A 369 21.26 14.36 -0.58
N LYS A 370 22.33 14.89 0.02
CA LYS A 370 23.10 14.15 1.04
C LYS A 370 22.25 13.78 2.27
N VAL A 371 21.48 14.72 2.78
CA VAL A 371 20.57 14.49 3.92
C VAL A 371 19.49 13.47 3.54
N LEU A 372 18.91 13.58 2.32
CA LEU A 372 17.92 12.66 1.81
C LEU A 372 18.45 11.23 1.79
N ASN A 373 19.65 11.01 1.25
CA ASN A 373 20.25 9.68 1.16
C ASN A 373 20.41 9.04 2.55
N TYR A 374 20.84 9.79 3.56
CA TYR A 374 20.92 9.27 4.94
C TYR A 374 19.54 8.94 5.53
N ILE A 375 18.54 9.77 5.26
CA ILE A 375 17.18 9.57 5.75
C ILE A 375 16.56 8.32 5.09
N VAL A 376 16.78 8.14 3.77
CA VAL A 376 16.26 7.01 3.03
C VAL A 376 16.83 5.68 3.52
N ILE A 377 18.13 5.62 3.84
CA ILE A 377 18.73 4.40 4.43
C ILE A 377 18.03 4.04 5.74
N ILE A 378 17.86 5.02 6.65
CA ILE A 378 17.21 4.79 7.95
C ILE A 378 15.76 4.32 7.74
N GLY A 379 15.03 4.98 6.84
CA GLY A 379 13.67 4.62 6.47
C GLY A 379 13.57 3.22 5.87
N ALA A 380 14.47 2.87 4.94
CA ALA A 380 14.52 1.56 4.29
C ALA A 380 14.83 0.43 5.30
N ILE A 381 15.78 0.66 6.21
CA ILE A 381 16.07 -0.31 7.29
C ILE A 381 14.85 -0.48 8.19
N GLY A 382 14.19 0.61 8.59
CA GLY A 382 12.98 0.55 9.40
C GLY A 382 11.84 -0.22 8.70
N LEU A 383 11.60 0.06 7.42
CA LEU A 383 10.63 -0.68 6.60
C LEU A 383 10.98 -2.17 6.49
N THR A 384 12.26 -2.48 6.28
CA THR A 384 12.76 -3.85 6.18
C THR A 384 12.52 -4.62 7.49
N ILE A 385 12.85 -4.04 8.64
CA ILE A 385 12.62 -4.68 9.94
C ILE A 385 11.14 -5.02 10.10
N ILE A 386 10.24 -4.06 9.85
CA ILE A 386 8.81 -4.26 9.98
C ILE A 386 8.29 -5.30 8.98
N ALA A 387 8.79 -5.30 7.74
CA ALA A 387 8.37 -6.23 6.70
C ALA A 387 8.85 -7.68 6.95
N VAL A 388 10.01 -7.86 7.60
CA VAL A 388 10.64 -9.17 7.82
C VAL A 388 10.11 -9.88 9.07
N ILE A 389 9.73 -9.15 10.12
CA ILE A 389 9.24 -9.73 11.39
C ILE A 389 8.16 -10.81 11.16
N PRO A 390 7.11 -10.61 10.34
CA PRO A 390 6.08 -11.62 10.12
C PRO A 390 6.58 -12.90 9.45
N TYR A 391 7.52 -12.76 8.52
CA TYR A 391 8.10 -13.93 7.86
C TYR A 391 8.93 -14.79 8.83
N ILE A 392 9.61 -14.16 9.80
CA ILE A 392 10.27 -14.87 10.89
C ILE A 392 9.23 -15.62 11.73
N PHE A 393 8.11 -14.96 12.06
CA PHE A 393 7.04 -15.61 12.83
C PHE A 393 6.39 -16.76 12.08
N SER A 394 6.07 -16.56 10.81
CA SER A 394 5.51 -17.62 9.97
C SER A 394 6.46 -18.80 9.80
N GLY A 395 7.74 -18.55 9.56
CA GLY A 395 8.74 -19.59 9.34
C GLY A 395 9.09 -20.39 10.60
N VAL A 396 9.34 -19.70 11.73
CA VAL A 396 9.77 -20.33 12.99
C VAL A 396 8.61 -20.99 13.73
N PHE A 397 7.48 -20.28 13.84
CA PHE A 397 6.32 -20.74 14.64
C PHE A 397 5.24 -21.39 13.79
N LYS A 398 5.38 -21.44 12.46
CA LYS A 398 4.36 -21.91 11.51
C LYS A 398 3.02 -21.24 11.73
N ALA A 399 3.05 -19.96 12.15
CA ALA A 399 1.87 -19.17 12.38
C ALA A 399 1.31 -18.71 11.03
N SER A 400 0.05 -19.03 10.74
CA SER A 400 -0.65 -18.52 9.55
C SER A 400 -1.13 -17.10 9.80
N VAL A 401 -0.20 -16.12 9.66
CA VAL A 401 -0.49 -14.70 9.89
C VAL A 401 -0.54 -13.98 8.56
N SER A 402 -1.74 -13.72 8.03
CA SER A 402 -1.89 -13.01 6.76
C SER A 402 -1.87 -11.48 6.89
N PHE A 403 -2.19 -10.94 8.08
CA PHE A 403 -2.21 -9.49 8.33
C PHE A 403 -0.86 -8.90 8.77
N ALA A 404 0.21 -9.66 8.67
CA ALA A 404 1.49 -9.30 9.23
C ALA A 404 2.30 -8.33 8.35
N GLY A 405 3.05 -7.45 8.96
CA GLY A 405 4.04 -6.56 8.37
C GLY A 405 3.50 -5.56 7.37
N THR A 406 3.37 -5.95 6.14
CA THR A 406 2.91 -5.07 5.06
C THR A 406 1.50 -4.53 5.29
N SER A 407 0.59 -5.38 5.73
CA SER A 407 -0.80 -5.01 6.01
C SER A 407 -0.90 -4.01 7.16
N LEU A 408 -0.15 -4.21 8.25
CA LEU A 408 -0.10 -3.26 9.36
C LEU A 408 0.51 -1.92 8.95
N ILE A 409 1.59 -1.93 8.13
CA ILE A 409 2.17 -0.69 7.61
C ILE A 409 1.14 0.08 6.80
N ILE A 410 0.41 -0.61 5.90
CA ILE A 410 -0.63 0.02 5.07
C ILE A 410 -1.71 0.64 5.95
N ILE A 411 -2.28 -0.12 6.89
CA ILE A 411 -3.35 0.34 7.78
C ILE A 411 -2.91 1.59 8.55
N VAL A 412 -1.78 1.51 9.25
CA VAL A 412 -1.30 2.61 10.11
C VAL A 412 -0.94 3.83 9.28
N SER A 413 -0.24 3.67 8.15
CA SER A 413 0.13 4.77 7.27
C SER A 413 -1.09 5.51 6.72
N VAL A 414 -2.08 4.78 6.23
CA VAL A 414 -3.29 5.38 5.65
C VAL A 414 -4.16 6.05 6.72
N ILE A 415 -4.27 5.45 7.91
CA ILE A 415 -4.99 6.08 9.03
C ILE A 415 -4.30 7.39 9.43
N LEU A 416 -2.97 7.41 9.59
CA LEU A 416 -2.22 8.61 9.94
C LEU A 416 -2.36 9.70 8.86
N GLU A 417 -2.26 9.33 7.58
CA GLU A 417 -2.40 10.25 6.46
C GLU A 417 -3.81 10.84 6.40
N THR A 418 -4.83 10.00 6.54
CA THR A 418 -6.24 10.42 6.55
C THR A 418 -6.51 11.35 7.73
N MET A 419 -5.98 11.05 8.92
CA MET A 419 -6.13 11.92 10.09
C MET A 419 -5.46 13.28 9.90
N LYS A 420 -4.23 13.32 9.35
CA LYS A 420 -3.54 14.58 9.02
C LYS A 420 -4.33 15.41 8.00
N GLN A 421 -4.98 14.76 7.05
CA GLN A 421 -5.82 15.44 6.07
C GLN A 421 -7.11 16.03 6.71
N VAL A 422 -7.74 15.29 7.63
CA VAL A 422 -8.87 15.78 8.42
C VAL A 422 -8.47 17.01 9.24
N GLU A 423 -7.33 16.94 9.94
CA GLU A 423 -6.79 18.06 10.74
C GLU A 423 -6.50 19.28 9.87
N SER A 424 -5.88 19.10 8.71
CA SER A 424 -5.61 20.17 7.76
C SER A 424 -6.91 20.86 7.27
N GLN A 425 -7.94 20.08 6.92
CA GLN A 425 -9.24 20.63 6.50
C GLN A 425 -9.96 21.36 7.63
N MET A 426 -9.77 20.95 8.88
CA MET A 426 -10.31 21.68 10.05
C MET A 426 -9.60 23.00 10.29
N LEU A 427 -8.27 23.06 10.17
CA LEU A 427 -7.47 24.26 10.37
C LEU A 427 -7.80 25.36 9.34
N VAL A 428 -7.90 24.99 8.07
CA VAL A 428 -8.24 25.93 6.99
C VAL A 428 -9.58 26.62 7.23
N ARG A 429 -10.52 25.95 7.89
CA ARG A 429 -11.85 26.51 8.14
C ARG A 429 -11.92 27.40 9.39
N ASN A 430 -11.15 27.07 10.44
CA ASN A 430 -11.04 27.97 11.59
C ASN A 430 -10.43 29.32 11.21
N TYR A 431 -9.55 29.34 10.19
CA TYR A 431 -8.97 30.60 9.68
C TYR A 431 -9.97 31.44 8.87
N LYS A 432 -10.93 30.82 8.18
CA LYS A 432 -12.00 31.53 7.46
C LYS A 432 -13.03 32.15 8.39
N GLY A 433 -13.23 31.60 9.59
CA GLY A 433 -14.13 32.17 10.60
C GLY A 433 -13.61 33.47 11.21
N PHE A 434 -12.28 33.69 11.20
CA PHE A 434 -11.64 34.93 11.69
C PHE A 434 -11.63 36.07 10.68
N LEU A 435 -11.98 35.82 9.41
CA LEU A 435 -11.99 36.80 8.34
C LEU A 435 -13.41 37.27 7.99
N ASN A 436 -14.45 36.71 8.60
CA ASN A 436 -15.87 37.03 8.37
C ASN A 436 -16.55 37.68 9.60
N ASP A 437 -15.79 38.05 10.60
CA ASP A 437 -16.17 39.02 11.67
C ASP A 437 -15.37 40.36 11.42
#